data_03077f0bf433510d36f00abc8aaea633
#
_entry.id   03077f0bf433510d36f00abc8aaea633
#
_cell.length_a   1.000
_cell.length_b   1.000
_cell.length_c   1.000
_cell.angle_alpha   90.00
_cell.angle_beta   90.00
_cell.angle_gamma   90.00
#
_symmetry.space_group_name_H-M   'P 1'
#
loop_
_entity.id
_entity.type
_entity.pdbx_description
1 polymer ?
#
loop_
_entity_poly.entity_id
_entity_poly.type
_entity_poly.pdbx_seq_one_letter_code
_entity_poly.pdbx_strand_id
1 'polypeptide(L)'
;QPSYMVGFTRQSRYNCGLRATSMEQSMAERVAKVSRDTLETQITVEINLDGTGQFNAETGVPFLDHMMDQISRHGLIDLNVNAKGDLHIDDHHTVEDIGITLGMAFKQAVGDKKGIRRYGHAYVPLDEALSRVVIDFSGRPGLAMDVEFVRGSVGGFDVDLFSEFFHGFVNHAGVTLHIDNLKGKNTHHQAETIFKAFGRALRMALEFDPRAEGMMPSTKGCL
;
A
#
# COMPACT_ATOMS: atom_id res chain seq x y z
N GLN A 1 -12.82 75.81 12.38
CA GLN A 1 -12.47 74.37 12.30
C GLN A 1 -11.76 74.14 10.98
N PRO A 2 -10.52 73.65 10.95
CA PRO A 2 -9.75 73.46 9.71
C PRO A 2 -9.94 72.05 9.16
N SER A 3 -10.19 72.00 7.87
CA SER A 3 -10.18 70.84 7.01
C SER A 3 -8.75 70.43 6.68
N TYR A 4 -8.43 69.16 6.93
CA TYR A 4 -7.16 68.57 6.49
C TYR A 4 -7.33 67.91 5.12
N MET A 5 -6.70 68.42 4.10
CA MET A 5 -6.46 67.74 2.82
C MET A 5 -5.31 66.78 2.99
N VAL A 6 -5.52 65.52 2.68
CA VAL A 6 -4.43 64.54 2.56
C VAL A 6 -4.11 64.34 1.09
N GLY A 7 -2.90 64.70 0.72
CA GLY A 7 -2.37 64.54 -0.63
C GLY A 7 -2.02 63.09 -0.95
N PHE A 8 -2.46 62.63 -2.09
CA PHE A 8 -2.03 61.35 -2.71
C PHE A 8 -0.71 61.54 -3.39
N THR A 9 0.35 60.90 -2.92
CA THR A 9 1.61 60.80 -3.64
C THR A 9 1.74 59.46 -4.34
N ARG A 10 2.14 59.54 -5.57
CA ARG A 10 2.49 58.59 -6.63
C ARG A 10 2.92 57.19 -6.22
N GLN A 11 2.30 56.24 -6.91
CA GLN A 11 2.73 54.85 -7.11
C GLN A 11 4.17 54.73 -7.56
N SER A 12 4.98 54.01 -6.79
CA SER A 12 6.21 53.37 -7.22
C SER A 12 5.88 51.95 -7.70
N ARG A 13 6.07 51.68 -9.00
CA ARG A 13 5.97 50.34 -9.60
C ARG A 13 7.21 49.57 -9.21
N TYR A 14 7.09 48.67 -8.25
CA TYR A 14 8.06 47.60 -8.05
C TYR A 14 7.67 46.41 -8.93
N ASN A 15 8.44 46.23 -10.01
CA ASN A 15 8.42 45.03 -10.82
C ASN A 15 9.13 43.93 -10.02
N CYS A 16 8.42 43.17 -9.24
CA CYS A 16 8.93 41.96 -8.62
C CYS A 16 8.81 40.83 -9.65
N GLY A 17 9.86 40.62 -10.42
CA GLY A 17 10.03 39.44 -11.26
C GLY A 17 10.20 38.22 -10.38
N LEU A 18 9.11 37.57 -10.03
CA LEU A 18 9.13 36.24 -9.48
C LEU A 18 9.62 35.28 -10.59
N ARG A 19 10.91 35.00 -10.59
CA ARG A 19 11.45 33.81 -11.23
C ARG A 19 10.93 32.63 -10.36
N ALA A 20 9.89 31.97 -10.83
CA ALA A 20 9.59 30.63 -10.40
C ALA A 20 10.74 29.74 -10.87
N THR A 21 11.75 29.56 -10.02
CA THR A 21 12.65 28.42 -10.14
C THR A 21 11.85 27.21 -9.70
N SER A 22 11.34 26.47 -10.68
CA SER A 22 10.88 25.10 -10.47
C SER A 22 12.11 24.30 -10.00
N MET A 23 12.28 24.18 -8.69
CA MET A 23 13.05 23.10 -8.10
C MET A 23 12.17 21.85 -8.26
N GLU A 24 12.22 21.22 -9.42
CA GLU A 24 11.99 19.80 -9.54
C GLU A 24 13.12 19.11 -8.78
N GLN A 25 12.96 18.96 -7.46
CA GLN A 25 13.68 17.92 -6.75
C GLN A 25 13.17 16.61 -7.35
N SER A 26 14.03 15.93 -8.10
CA SER A 26 13.82 14.54 -8.51
C SER A 26 13.63 13.74 -7.22
N MET A 27 12.36 13.51 -6.85
CA MET A 27 12.05 12.56 -5.81
C MET A 27 12.53 11.22 -6.33
N ALA A 28 13.37 10.53 -5.56
CA ALA A 28 13.82 9.20 -5.92
C ALA A 28 12.59 8.33 -6.18
N GLU A 29 12.55 7.66 -7.33
CA GLU A 29 11.45 6.76 -7.66
C GLU A 29 11.34 5.67 -6.58
N ARG A 30 10.15 5.48 -6.01
CA ARG A 30 9.88 4.45 -5.01
C ARG A 30 9.58 3.12 -5.68
N VAL A 31 10.61 2.58 -6.32
CA VAL A 31 10.56 1.31 -7.06
C VAL A 31 11.42 0.25 -6.39
N ALA A 32 11.03 -1.01 -6.51
CA ALA A 32 11.84 -2.13 -6.08
C ALA A 32 11.61 -3.33 -6.99
N LYS A 33 12.67 -4.14 -7.13
CA LYS A 33 12.60 -5.48 -7.71
C LYS A 33 13.26 -6.43 -6.73
N VAL A 34 12.51 -7.42 -6.26
CA VAL A 34 12.98 -8.44 -5.31
C VAL A 34 12.74 -9.81 -5.89
N SER A 35 13.76 -10.65 -5.86
CA SER A 35 13.65 -12.07 -6.18
C SER A 35 13.98 -12.90 -4.93
N ARG A 36 13.19 -13.93 -4.69
CA ARG A 36 13.38 -14.91 -3.62
C ARG A 36 13.24 -16.31 -4.18
N ASP A 37 14.31 -17.07 -4.07
CA ASP A 37 14.40 -18.44 -4.55
C ASP A 37 14.63 -19.38 -3.37
N THR A 38 13.81 -20.40 -3.25
CA THR A 38 13.90 -21.48 -2.28
C THR A 38 13.92 -22.83 -3.01
N LEU A 39 13.90 -23.93 -2.28
CA LEU A 39 13.72 -25.26 -2.89
C LEU A 39 12.27 -25.50 -3.33
N GLU A 40 11.32 -24.72 -2.82
CA GLU A 40 9.88 -24.88 -3.02
C GLU A 40 9.32 -23.86 -4.01
N THR A 41 9.89 -22.63 -4.04
CA THR A 41 9.37 -21.51 -4.83
C THR A 41 10.47 -20.70 -5.48
N GLN A 42 10.13 -20.06 -6.61
CA GLN A 42 10.95 -19.05 -7.28
C GLN A 42 10.03 -17.86 -7.56
N ILE A 43 10.26 -16.73 -6.88
CA ILE A 43 9.34 -15.58 -6.93
C ILE A 43 10.11 -14.30 -7.24
N THR A 44 9.58 -13.52 -8.16
CA THR A 44 10.06 -12.16 -8.44
C THR A 44 8.89 -11.19 -8.35
N VAL A 45 9.08 -10.13 -7.59
CA VAL A 45 8.14 -9.01 -7.44
C VAL A 45 8.81 -7.73 -7.89
N GLU A 46 8.17 -7.01 -8.80
CA GLU A 46 8.53 -5.65 -9.19
C GLU A 46 7.40 -4.71 -8.79
N ILE A 47 7.73 -3.59 -8.16
CA ILE A 47 6.75 -2.66 -7.61
C ILE A 47 7.17 -1.21 -7.89
N ASN A 48 6.17 -0.36 -8.20
CA ASN A 48 6.29 1.09 -8.20
C ASN A 48 5.18 1.68 -7.32
N LEU A 49 5.55 2.27 -6.19
CA LEU A 49 4.60 2.85 -5.22
C LEU A 49 3.94 4.13 -5.73
N ASP A 50 4.53 4.80 -6.72
CA ASP A 50 4.03 6.01 -7.38
C ASP A 50 3.45 5.71 -8.76
N GLY A 51 2.94 4.48 -8.95
CA GLY A 51 2.38 3.97 -10.18
C GLY A 51 0.97 4.47 -10.48
N THR A 52 0.35 3.81 -11.44
CA THR A 52 -1.02 4.09 -11.92
C THR A 52 -1.99 2.92 -11.73
N GLY A 53 -1.54 1.85 -11.06
CA GLY A 53 -2.30 0.63 -10.85
C GLY A 53 -2.21 -0.35 -12.02
N GLN A 54 -1.05 -0.40 -12.69
CA GLN A 54 -0.76 -1.41 -13.70
C GLN A 54 -0.47 -2.74 -13.00
N PHE A 55 -1.11 -3.80 -13.47
CA PHE A 55 -1.00 -5.12 -12.85
C PHE A 55 -0.66 -6.20 -13.87
N ASN A 56 0.28 -7.06 -13.51
CA ASN A 56 0.55 -8.32 -14.19
C ASN A 56 0.95 -9.37 -13.15
N ALA A 57 0.37 -10.57 -13.24
CA ALA A 57 0.74 -11.69 -12.39
C ALA A 57 0.67 -13.02 -13.14
N GLU A 58 1.65 -13.87 -12.86
CA GLU A 58 1.74 -15.25 -13.31
C GLU A 58 2.17 -16.11 -12.12
N THR A 59 1.23 -16.46 -11.23
CA THR A 59 1.54 -17.21 -10.00
C THR A 59 1.10 -18.67 -10.06
N GLY A 60 0.17 -19.00 -10.94
CA GLY A 60 -0.50 -20.29 -10.97
C GLY A 60 -1.64 -20.42 -9.96
N VAL A 61 -1.92 -19.37 -9.16
CA VAL A 61 -2.99 -19.29 -8.17
C VAL A 61 -3.97 -18.17 -8.58
N PRO A 62 -4.94 -18.44 -9.49
CA PRO A 62 -5.71 -17.38 -10.15
C PRO A 62 -6.52 -16.49 -9.21
N PHE A 63 -7.01 -17.04 -8.08
CA PHE A 63 -7.76 -16.23 -7.13
C PHE A 63 -6.87 -15.25 -6.36
N LEU A 64 -5.63 -15.64 -6.05
CA LEU A 64 -4.63 -14.73 -5.47
C LEU A 64 -4.23 -13.64 -6.47
N ASP A 65 -4.05 -13.98 -7.76
CA ASP A 65 -3.78 -12.99 -8.81
C ASP A 65 -4.88 -11.94 -8.84
N HIS A 66 -6.15 -12.37 -8.82
CA HIS A 66 -7.29 -11.45 -8.76
C HIS A 66 -7.27 -10.58 -7.49
N MET A 67 -6.88 -11.12 -6.34
CA MET A 67 -6.76 -10.34 -5.10
C MET A 67 -5.61 -9.32 -5.17
N MET A 68 -4.48 -9.68 -5.73
CA MET A 68 -3.36 -8.75 -5.91
C MET A 68 -3.66 -7.63 -6.92
N ASP A 69 -4.48 -7.88 -7.95
CA ASP A 69 -4.99 -6.81 -8.84
C ASP A 69 -5.81 -5.77 -8.04
N GLN A 70 -6.56 -6.19 -7.02
CA GLN A 70 -7.26 -5.22 -6.14
C GLN A 70 -6.27 -4.33 -5.37
N ILE A 71 -5.15 -4.88 -4.90
CA ILE A 71 -4.09 -4.08 -4.24
C ILE A 71 -3.54 -3.05 -5.23
N SER A 72 -3.12 -3.49 -6.40
CA SER A 72 -2.56 -2.63 -7.45
C SER A 72 -3.52 -1.52 -7.85
N ARG A 73 -4.73 -1.90 -8.26
CA ARG A 73 -5.76 -1.00 -8.77
C ARG A 73 -6.20 0.05 -7.75
N HIS A 74 -6.49 -0.36 -6.53
CA HIS A 74 -7.01 0.53 -5.50
C HIS A 74 -5.90 1.27 -4.74
N GLY A 75 -4.69 0.71 -4.75
CA GLY A 75 -3.48 1.34 -4.22
C GLY A 75 -2.85 2.37 -5.17
N LEU A 76 -3.18 2.33 -6.48
CA LEU A 76 -2.44 3.01 -7.57
C LEU A 76 -0.96 2.65 -7.54
N ILE A 77 -0.67 1.38 -7.28
CA ILE A 77 0.66 0.80 -7.23
C ILE A 77 0.83 -0.06 -8.47
N ASP A 78 1.89 0.15 -9.26
CA ASP A 78 2.18 -0.79 -10.33
C ASP A 78 2.84 -2.02 -9.72
N LEU A 79 2.34 -3.21 -10.09
CA LEU A 79 2.74 -4.48 -9.51
C LEU A 79 2.89 -5.55 -10.59
N ASN A 80 4.09 -6.14 -10.66
CA ASN A 80 4.37 -7.30 -11.50
C ASN A 80 4.87 -8.44 -10.62
N VAL A 81 4.20 -9.59 -10.67
CA VAL A 81 4.51 -10.78 -9.86
C VAL A 81 4.68 -11.98 -10.78
N ASN A 82 5.84 -12.59 -10.71
CA ASN A 82 6.07 -13.88 -11.33
C ASN A 82 6.45 -14.90 -10.25
N ALA A 83 5.70 -15.99 -10.16
CA ALA A 83 5.94 -17.03 -9.19
C ALA A 83 5.84 -18.41 -9.83
N LYS A 84 6.79 -19.28 -9.46
CA LYS A 84 6.77 -20.70 -9.77
C LYS A 84 6.94 -21.44 -8.45
N GLY A 85 5.89 -22.09 -7.99
CA GLY A 85 5.88 -22.87 -6.75
C GLY A 85 5.57 -24.35 -7.00
N ASP A 86 5.59 -25.10 -5.91
CA ASP A 86 5.31 -26.54 -5.85
C ASP A 86 3.80 -26.83 -5.73
N LEU A 87 2.98 -26.18 -6.57
CA LEU A 87 1.52 -26.26 -6.60
C LEU A 87 0.96 -27.70 -6.73
N HIS A 88 1.81 -28.66 -7.04
CA HIS A 88 1.42 -30.09 -7.02
C HIS A 88 1.24 -30.64 -5.61
N ILE A 89 1.75 -29.94 -4.59
CA ILE A 89 1.49 -30.20 -3.17
C ILE A 89 0.21 -29.48 -2.75
N ASP A 90 0.25 -28.16 -2.69
CA ASP A 90 -0.87 -27.24 -2.50
C ASP A 90 -0.43 -25.78 -2.81
N ASP A 91 -1.27 -24.79 -2.53
CA ASP A 91 -0.97 -23.39 -2.78
C ASP A 91 -0.19 -22.71 -1.63
N HIS A 92 0.01 -23.38 -0.48
CA HIS A 92 0.49 -22.77 0.76
C HIS A 92 1.83 -22.06 0.59
N HIS A 93 2.87 -22.81 0.19
CA HIS A 93 4.23 -22.24 0.05
C HIS A 93 4.26 -21.09 -0.95
N THR A 94 3.52 -21.21 -2.04
CA THR A 94 3.45 -20.15 -3.07
C THR A 94 2.80 -18.88 -2.52
N VAL A 95 1.67 -18.99 -1.82
CA VAL A 95 0.92 -17.85 -1.27
C VAL A 95 1.71 -17.15 -0.17
N GLU A 96 2.29 -17.90 0.78
CA GLU A 96 3.13 -17.36 1.85
C GLU A 96 4.35 -16.63 1.28
N ASP A 97 5.08 -17.28 0.38
CA ASP A 97 6.32 -16.74 -0.20
C ASP A 97 6.07 -15.52 -1.10
N ILE A 98 4.91 -15.42 -1.77
CA ILE A 98 4.48 -14.18 -2.45
C ILE A 98 4.28 -13.07 -1.42
N GLY A 99 3.59 -13.34 -0.30
CA GLY A 99 3.42 -12.37 0.79
C GLY A 99 4.76 -11.86 1.33
N ILE A 100 5.70 -12.76 1.58
CA ILE A 100 7.07 -12.47 2.02
C ILE A 100 7.79 -11.56 1.02
N THR A 101 7.82 -11.96 -0.26
CA THR A 101 8.56 -11.25 -1.31
C THR A 101 7.95 -9.87 -1.58
N LEU A 102 6.62 -9.77 -1.55
CA LEU A 102 5.89 -8.50 -1.65
C LEU A 102 6.23 -7.58 -0.47
N GLY A 103 6.24 -8.11 0.76
CA GLY A 103 6.65 -7.35 1.96
C GLY A 103 8.08 -6.81 1.86
N MET A 104 9.01 -7.62 1.36
CA MET A 104 10.40 -7.19 1.10
C MET A 104 10.47 -6.07 0.06
N ALA A 105 9.70 -6.18 -1.03
CA ALA A 105 9.63 -5.17 -2.07
C ALA A 105 9.06 -3.85 -1.55
N PHE A 106 8.00 -3.89 -0.75
CA PHE A 106 7.45 -2.70 -0.08
C PHE A 106 8.47 -2.04 0.84
N LYS A 107 9.14 -2.80 1.68
CA LYS A 107 10.19 -2.28 2.58
C LYS A 107 11.30 -1.57 1.83
N GLN A 108 11.75 -2.16 0.72
CA GLN A 108 12.80 -1.57 -0.12
C GLN A 108 12.33 -0.29 -0.81
N ALA A 109 11.13 -0.30 -1.42
CA ALA A 109 10.59 0.84 -2.15
C ALA A 109 10.23 2.02 -1.24
N VAL A 110 9.72 1.76 -0.02
CA VAL A 110 9.37 2.82 0.95
C VAL A 110 10.62 3.54 1.50
N GLY A 111 11.75 2.85 1.59
CA GLY A 111 13.00 3.43 2.05
C GLY A 111 12.95 3.90 3.51
N ASP A 112 13.39 5.15 3.76
CA ASP A 112 13.54 5.70 5.12
C ASP A 112 12.25 6.23 5.75
N LYS A 113 11.13 6.17 5.03
CA LYS A 113 9.79 6.58 5.48
C LYS A 113 9.61 8.06 5.80
N LYS A 114 10.58 8.92 5.43
CA LYS A 114 10.43 10.36 5.66
C LYS A 114 9.37 10.97 4.75
N GLY A 115 8.60 11.88 5.31
CA GLY A 115 7.59 12.64 4.58
C GLY A 115 6.32 11.87 4.21
N ILE A 116 6.22 10.55 4.47
CA ILE A 116 4.98 9.81 4.24
C ILE A 116 3.98 10.04 5.38
N ARG A 117 2.68 9.80 5.12
CA ARG A 117 1.63 9.87 6.16
C ARG A 117 1.79 8.80 7.22
N ARG A 118 2.44 7.66 6.90
CA ARG A 118 2.71 6.53 7.78
C ARG A 118 1.48 5.68 8.12
N TYR A 119 0.35 6.32 8.47
CA TYR A 119 -0.89 5.62 8.81
C TYR A 119 -1.86 5.67 7.64
N GLY A 120 -2.50 4.56 7.36
CA GLY A 120 -3.56 4.48 6.38
C GLY A 120 -4.70 3.62 6.86
N HIS A 121 -5.91 3.94 6.41
CA HIS A 121 -7.09 3.14 6.70
C HIS A 121 -8.10 3.25 5.57
N ALA A 122 -8.95 2.24 5.45
CA ALA A 122 -10.08 2.28 4.54
C ALA A 122 -11.22 1.39 5.03
N TYR A 123 -12.44 1.83 4.76
CA TYR A 123 -13.64 1.01 4.80
C TYR A 123 -14.08 0.82 3.35
N VAL A 124 -14.23 -0.42 2.90
CA VAL A 124 -14.63 -0.72 1.53
C VAL A 124 -15.80 -1.69 1.52
N PRO A 125 -16.94 -1.30 0.93
CA PRO A 125 -18.06 -2.19 0.70
C PRO A 125 -17.95 -2.88 -0.66
N LEU A 126 -18.56 -4.06 -0.76
CA LEU A 126 -18.94 -4.71 -2.01
C LEU A 126 -20.26 -5.43 -1.75
N ASP A 127 -21.33 -4.93 -2.35
CA ASP A 127 -22.70 -5.37 -2.09
C ASP A 127 -23.00 -5.48 -0.58
N GLU A 128 -23.19 -6.69 -0.05
CA GLU A 128 -23.50 -6.96 1.36
C GLU A 128 -22.26 -7.06 2.26
N ALA A 129 -21.06 -7.14 1.68
CA ALA A 129 -19.81 -7.24 2.43
C ALA A 129 -19.22 -5.86 2.73
N LEU A 130 -18.58 -5.74 3.88
CA LEU A 130 -17.88 -4.53 4.31
C LEU A 130 -16.66 -4.93 5.12
N SER A 131 -15.48 -4.47 4.71
CA SER A 131 -14.26 -4.66 5.47
C SER A 131 -13.60 -3.34 5.85
N ARG A 132 -12.87 -3.36 6.97
CA ARG A 132 -11.99 -2.29 7.44
C ARG A 132 -10.55 -2.79 7.46
N VAL A 133 -9.63 -1.98 6.94
CA VAL A 133 -8.19 -2.22 7.04
C VAL A 133 -7.51 -0.98 7.58
N VAL A 134 -6.58 -1.18 8.54
CA VAL A 134 -5.76 -0.10 9.12
C VAL A 134 -4.30 -0.55 9.11
N ILE A 135 -3.38 0.29 8.63
CA ILE A 135 -1.96 -0.01 8.53
C ILE A 135 -1.11 1.10 9.15
N ASP A 136 -0.02 0.70 9.82
CA ASP A 136 1.05 1.57 10.33
C ASP A 136 2.41 1.09 9.82
N PHE A 137 3.13 1.91 9.05
CA PHE A 137 4.51 1.66 8.63
C PHE A 137 5.48 1.88 9.79
N SER A 138 5.22 1.21 10.90
CA SER A 138 5.88 1.41 12.22
C SER A 138 7.31 0.88 12.32
N GLY A 139 7.77 0.06 11.36
CA GLY A 139 9.00 -0.73 11.50
C GLY A 139 8.84 -1.98 12.40
N ARG A 140 7.66 -2.20 12.97
CA ARG A 140 7.35 -3.33 13.87
C ARG A 140 6.27 -4.21 13.25
N PRO A 141 6.58 -5.49 12.94
CA PRO A 141 5.59 -6.40 12.39
C PRO A 141 4.50 -6.72 13.41
N GLY A 142 3.27 -6.82 12.95
CA GLY A 142 2.12 -7.27 13.73
C GLY A 142 0.89 -7.39 12.86
N LEU A 143 0.20 -8.52 12.96
CA LEU A 143 -1.07 -8.78 12.29
C LEU A 143 -2.16 -9.02 13.32
N ALA A 144 -3.25 -8.27 13.22
CA ALA A 144 -4.51 -8.55 13.88
C ALA A 144 -5.57 -8.75 12.78
N MET A 145 -6.07 -9.96 12.62
CA MET A 145 -7.04 -10.33 11.59
C MET A 145 -8.28 -10.92 12.26
N ASP A 146 -9.39 -10.17 12.18
CA ASP A 146 -10.73 -10.58 12.68
C ASP A 146 -11.64 -10.78 11.47
N VAL A 147 -11.56 -11.99 10.89
CA VAL A 147 -12.26 -12.38 9.68
C VAL A 147 -12.80 -13.79 9.83
N GLU A 148 -14.12 -13.93 9.79
CA GLU A 148 -14.80 -15.22 9.70
C GLU A 148 -15.35 -15.39 8.28
N PHE A 149 -14.67 -16.18 7.46
CA PHE A 149 -15.16 -16.51 6.12
C PHE A 149 -16.34 -17.47 6.18
N VAL A 150 -17.38 -17.16 5.38
CA VAL A 150 -18.61 -18.01 5.35
C VAL A 150 -18.34 -19.40 4.77
N ARG A 151 -17.31 -19.53 3.92
CA ARG A 151 -16.83 -20.79 3.36
C ARG A 151 -15.33 -20.86 3.42
N GLY A 152 -14.77 -22.06 3.58
CA GLY A 152 -13.34 -22.31 3.61
C GLY A 152 -12.63 -22.20 2.25
N SER A 153 -13.37 -22.07 1.13
CA SER A 153 -12.76 -21.97 -0.19
C SER A 153 -13.57 -21.15 -1.17
N VAL A 154 -12.87 -20.56 -2.16
CA VAL A 154 -13.44 -19.86 -3.31
C VAL A 154 -12.72 -20.32 -4.58
N GLY A 155 -13.45 -20.96 -5.52
CA GLY A 155 -12.86 -21.40 -6.79
C GLY A 155 -11.67 -22.36 -6.64
N GLY A 156 -11.65 -23.16 -5.55
CA GLY A 156 -10.53 -24.07 -5.26
C GLY A 156 -9.43 -23.46 -4.40
N PHE A 157 -9.42 -22.13 -4.18
CA PHE A 157 -8.49 -21.45 -3.29
C PHE A 157 -8.95 -21.58 -1.82
N ASP A 158 -8.06 -22.03 -0.94
CA ASP A 158 -8.28 -22.10 0.50
C ASP A 158 -8.13 -20.70 1.11
N VAL A 159 -9.20 -20.20 1.75
CA VAL A 159 -9.20 -18.84 2.30
C VAL A 159 -8.34 -18.66 3.55
N ASP A 160 -7.96 -19.75 4.23
CA ASP A 160 -7.04 -19.69 5.36
C ASP A 160 -5.65 -19.19 4.92
N LEU A 161 -5.29 -19.38 3.65
CA LEU A 161 -4.05 -18.90 3.07
C LEU A 161 -3.93 -17.37 3.00
N PHE A 162 -5.02 -16.64 3.13
CA PHE A 162 -4.93 -15.17 3.27
C PHE A 162 -4.22 -14.76 4.56
N SER A 163 -4.38 -15.52 5.63
CA SER A 163 -3.62 -15.31 6.88
C SER A 163 -2.13 -15.44 6.62
N GLU A 164 -1.69 -16.47 5.89
CA GLU A 164 -0.28 -16.72 5.57
C GLU A 164 0.29 -15.60 4.67
N PHE A 165 -0.47 -15.20 3.65
CA PHE A 165 -0.11 -14.05 2.80
C PHE A 165 0.14 -12.78 3.61
N PHE A 166 -0.79 -12.42 4.52
CA PHE A 166 -0.66 -11.20 5.32
C PHE A 166 0.41 -11.33 6.39
N HIS A 167 0.62 -12.50 6.99
CA HIS A 167 1.75 -12.76 7.89
C HIS A 167 3.10 -12.59 7.19
N GLY A 168 3.26 -13.19 6.01
CA GLY A 168 4.42 -13.02 5.16
C GLY A 168 4.69 -11.53 4.87
N PHE A 169 3.64 -10.82 4.45
CA PHE A 169 3.73 -9.39 4.14
C PHE A 169 4.15 -8.54 5.36
N VAL A 170 3.43 -8.62 6.48
CA VAL A 170 3.69 -7.73 7.63
C VAL A 170 5.07 -7.94 8.24
N ASN A 171 5.52 -9.21 8.29
CA ASN A 171 6.83 -9.57 8.84
C ASN A 171 7.98 -8.96 8.03
N HIS A 172 7.84 -8.91 6.71
CA HIS A 172 8.90 -8.46 5.81
C HIS A 172 8.80 -6.99 5.43
N ALA A 173 7.60 -6.43 5.37
CA ALA A 173 7.39 -4.98 5.23
C ALA A 173 7.71 -4.21 6.51
N GLY A 174 7.66 -4.87 7.67
CA GLY A 174 7.85 -4.23 8.98
C GLY A 174 6.70 -3.28 9.31
N VAL A 175 5.46 -3.74 9.15
CA VAL A 175 4.24 -2.95 9.38
C VAL A 175 3.36 -3.59 10.43
N THR A 176 2.52 -2.79 11.08
CA THR A 176 1.40 -3.28 11.88
C THR A 176 0.14 -3.17 11.04
N LEU A 177 -0.62 -4.26 10.92
CA LEU A 177 -1.80 -4.37 10.06
C LEU A 177 -2.98 -4.92 10.85
N HIS A 178 -4.11 -4.23 10.78
CA HIS A 178 -5.39 -4.68 11.30
C HIS A 178 -6.37 -4.89 10.15
N ILE A 179 -7.03 -6.03 10.11
CA ILE A 179 -8.01 -6.42 9.10
C ILE A 179 -9.26 -6.91 9.82
N ASP A 180 -10.39 -6.27 9.54
CA ASP A 180 -11.69 -6.70 10.07
C ASP A 180 -12.68 -6.86 8.92
N ASN A 181 -13.36 -8.00 8.84
CA ASN A 181 -14.55 -8.14 8.02
C ASN A 181 -15.78 -7.89 8.88
N LEU A 182 -16.38 -6.72 8.73
CA LEU A 182 -17.48 -6.25 9.56
C LEU A 182 -18.82 -6.86 9.16
N LYS A 183 -18.98 -7.18 7.87
CA LYS A 183 -20.18 -7.79 7.27
C LYS A 183 -19.79 -8.58 6.03
N GLY A 184 -20.54 -9.64 5.73
CA GLY A 184 -20.40 -10.40 4.50
C GLY A 184 -21.14 -11.73 4.60
N LYS A 185 -21.69 -12.18 3.48
CA LYS A 185 -22.36 -13.48 3.34
C LYS A 185 -21.83 -14.26 2.14
N ASN A 186 -20.97 -13.66 1.36
CA ASN A 186 -20.30 -14.25 0.21
C ASN A 186 -18.79 -14.16 0.45
N THR A 187 -18.11 -15.30 0.52
CA THR A 187 -16.68 -15.38 0.81
C THR A 187 -15.82 -14.63 -0.22
N HIS A 188 -16.19 -14.65 -1.51
CA HIS A 188 -15.53 -13.86 -2.53
C HIS A 188 -15.62 -12.35 -2.22
N HIS A 189 -16.84 -11.85 -1.89
CA HIS A 189 -17.03 -10.44 -1.54
C HIS A 189 -16.28 -10.06 -0.25
N GLN A 190 -16.24 -10.96 0.75
CA GLN A 190 -15.46 -10.74 1.97
C GLN A 190 -13.96 -10.56 1.63
N ALA A 191 -13.37 -11.49 0.86
CA ALA A 191 -11.98 -11.43 0.45
C ALA A 191 -11.69 -10.17 -0.38
N GLU A 192 -12.51 -9.90 -1.40
CA GLU A 192 -12.28 -8.77 -2.30
C GLU A 192 -12.39 -7.42 -1.57
N THR A 193 -13.33 -7.26 -0.61
CA THR A 193 -13.41 -6.03 0.20
C THR A 193 -12.17 -5.83 1.08
N ILE A 194 -11.57 -6.91 1.59
CA ILE A 194 -10.32 -6.87 2.36
C ILE A 194 -9.18 -6.35 1.48
N PHE A 195 -8.96 -6.95 0.30
CA PHE A 195 -7.86 -6.58 -0.57
C PHE A 195 -8.01 -5.17 -1.17
N LYS A 196 -9.24 -4.75 -1.51
CA LYS A 196 -9.54 -3.36 -1.90
C LYS A 196 -9.26 -2.37 -0.76
N ALA A 197 -9.69 -2.70 0.46
CA ALA A 197 -9.43 -1.85 1.63
C ALA A 197 -7.94 -1.79 1.95
N PHE A 198 -7.21 -2.90 1.80
CA PHE A 198 -5.76 -2.95 1.97
C PHE A 198 -5.05 -2.06 0.95
N GLY A 199 -5.37 -2.16 -0.34
CA GLY A 199 -4.83 -1.28 -1.38
C GLY A 199 -5.08 0.21 -1.07
N ARG A 200 -6.30 0.56 -0.64
CA ARG A 200 -6.64 1.94 -0.26
C ARG A 200 -5.88 2.42 0.98
N ALA A 201 -5.73 1.56 1.99
CA ALA A 201 -4.98 1.87 3.21
C ALA A 201 -3.48 2.06 2.91
N LEU A 202 -2.89 1.20 2.05
CA LEU A 202 -1.52 1.36 1.56
C LEU A 202 -1.32 2.71 0.87
N ARG A 203 -2.20 3.05 -0.09
CA ARG A 203 -2.15 4.33 -0.78
C ARG A 203 -2.14 5.50 0.19
N MET A 204 -3.06 5.52 1.15
CA MET A 204 -3.15 6.59 2.14
C MET A 204 -1.88 6.68 3.00
N ALA A 205 -1.36 5.54 3.48
CA ALA A 205 -0.18 5.50 4.35
C ALA A 205 1.10 5.96 3.64
N LEU A 206 1.20 5.66 2.33
CA LEU A 206 2.39 5.92 1.51
C LEU A 206 2.36 7.27 0.81
N GLU A 207 1.22 7.98 0.80
CA GLU A 207 1.16 9.36 0.29
C GLU A 207 2.12 10.26 1.05
N PHE A 208 2.85 11.12 0.32
CA PHE A 208 3.61 12.19 0.95
C PHE A 208 2.67 13.22 1.58
N ASP A 209 3.01 13.62 2.80
CA ASP A 209 2.34 14.74 3.47
C ASP A 209 3.13 16.03 3.19
N PRO A 210 2.58 16.99 2.41
CA PRO A 210 3.28 18.24 2.11
C PRO A 210 3.63 19.07 3.34
N ARG A 211 2.95 18.84 4.47
CA ARG A 211 3.21 19.52 5.74
C ARG A 211 4.31 18.86 6.56
N ALA A 212 4.71 17.64 6.19
CA ALA A 212 5.73 16.84 6.87
C ALA A 212 6.93 16.52 5.96
N GLU A 213 7.18 17.35 4.94
CA GLU A 213 8.26 17.12 3.96
C GLU A 213 9.60 16.91 4.67
N GLY A 214 10.28 15.79 4.36
CA GLY A 214 11.57 15.42 4.94
C GLY A 214 11.54 15.04 6.43
N MET A 215 10.39 15.15 7.09
CA MET A 215 10.27 14.80 8.52
C MET A 215 10.07 13.29 8.72
N MET A 216 10.71 12.76 9.76
CA MET A 216 10.41 11.41 10.24
C MET A 216 9.05 11.42 10.97
N PRO A 217 8.05 10.64 10.53
CA PRO A 217 6.73 10.65 11.15
C PRO A 217 6.70 9.85 12.47
N SER A 218 7.61 10.20 13.40
CA SER A 218 7.77 9.54 14.68
C SER A 218 8.34 10.50 15.72
N THR A 219 7.73 10.55 16.90
CA THR A 219 8.24 11.32 18.04
C THR A 219 9.58 10.78 18.58
N LYS A 220 9.95 9.54 18.19
CA LYS A 220 11.25 8.93 18.52
C LYS A 220 12.38 9.34 17.57
N GLY A 221 12.04 10.01 16.45
CA GLY A 221 13.01 10.37 15.41
C GLY A 221 13.51 9.20 14.55
N CYS A 222 12.94 7.99 14.71
CA CYS A 222 13.23 6.78 13.92
C CYS A 222 12.00 5.87 13.82
N LEU A 223 12.01 4.98 12.80
CA LEU A 223 11.01 3.92 12.56
C LEU A 223 11.70 2.63 12.14
#